data_55c5ab369124fe1c14ac31e45d6f54fa
#
_entry.id   55c5ab369124fe1c14ac31e45d6f54fa
#
_cell.length_a   1.000
_cell.length_b   1.000
_cell.length_c   1.000
_cell.angle_alpha   90.00
_cell.angle_beta   90.00
_cell.angle_gamma   90.00
#
_symmetry.space_group_name_H-M   'P 1'
#
loop_
_entity.id
_entity.type
_entity.pdbx_description
1 polymer ?
#
loop_
_entity_poly.entity_id
_entity_poly.type
_entity_poly.pdbx_seq_one_letter_code
_entity_poly.pdbx_strand_id
1 'polypeptide(L)'
;WNSIFFITFARTMSEPLAERMRPHTLADYVGQQHLVGEGAVLRKMIDAGRISSFILWGPPGVGKTTLAQIVAQTIKVPFFTLSAVTSGVKDVREVIERAKSGRFFNSASPILFIDEIHRFSKSQQDSLLGAVEKGIVTLIGATTENPSFEVIRPLLSRCQLYVLKPLEKADLEGLLHRAITQDVELREKNIKLEETGALLRY
;
A
#
# COMPACT_ATOMS: atom_id res chain seq x y z
N TRP A 1 27.33 20.69 -25.49
CA TRP A 1 25.96 20.50 -25.99
C TRP A 1 25.78 19.07 -26.51
N ASN A 2 25.94 18.01 -25.70
CA ASN A 2 25.56 16.63 -26.13
C ASN A 2 25.54 15.62 -24.96
N SER A 3 25.32 16.06 -23.72
CA SER A 3 25.34 15.10 -22.58
C SER A 3 24.01 14.94 -21.82
N ILE A 4 22.94 15.62 -22.24
CA ILE A 4 21.66 15.60 -21.50
C ILE A 4 20.65 14.59 -22.10
N PHE A 5 20.83 14.13 -23.33
CA PHE A 5 19.85 13.29 -24.02
C PHE A 5 19.98 11.78 -23.73
N PHE A 6 21.08 11.32 -23.14
CA PHE A 6 21.32 9.89 -22.89
C PHE A 6 20.77 9.36 -21.56
N ILE A 7 20.42 10.23 -20.62
CA ILE A 7 19.98 9.79 -19.27
C ILE A 7 18.49 9.47 -19.21
N THR A 8 17.68 9.98 -20.12
CA THR A 8 16.22 9.79 -20.09
C THR A 8 15.77 8.47 -20.72
N PHE A 9 16.55 7.87 -21.60
CA PHE A 9 16.16 6.63 -22.31
C PHE A 9 16.51 5.34 -21.57
N ALA A 10 17.46 5.37 -20.63
CA ALA A 10 17.91 4.17 -19.90
C ALA A 10 17.07 3.84 -18.65
N ARG A 11 16.14 4.70 -18.23
CA ARG A 11 15.38 4.55 -16.97
C ARG A 11 14.04 3.85 -17.11
N THR A 12 13.54 3.63 -18.29
CA THR A 12 12.21 3.06 -18.55
C THR A 12 12.19 1.56 -18.85
N MET A 13 13.33 0.91 -19.04
CA MET A 13 13.38 -0.49 -19.48
C MET A 13 13.66 -1.52 -18.37
N SER A 14 13.66 -1.17 -17.10
CA SER A 14 13.98 -2.11 -16.02
C SER A 14 12.91 -2.23 -14.91
N GLU A 15 11.82 -1.49 -15.01
CA GLU A 15 10.78 -1.54 -13.97
C GLU A 15 9.86 -2.76 -14.17
N PRO A 16 9.63 -3.59 -13.14
CA PRO A 16 8.76 -4.77 -13.26
C PRO A 16 7.34 -4.39 -13.73
N LEU A 17 6.72 -5.24 -14.56
CA LEU A 17 5.36 -5.02 -15.08
C LEU A 17 4.36 -4.69 -13.96
N ALA A 18 4.44 -5.39 -12.83
CA ALA A 18 3.57 -5.17 -11.68
C ALA A 18 3.69 -3.74 -11.11
N GLU A 19 4.86 -3.11 -11.21
CA GLU A 19 5.07 -1.73 -10.77
C GLU A 19 4.55 -0.74 -11.80
N ARG A 20 4.84 -0.96 -13.08
CA ARG A 20 4.32 -0.12 -14.19
C ARG A 20 2.79 -0.10 -14.24
N MET A 21 2.16 -1.23 -13.89
CA MET A 21 0.71 -1.41 -13.89
C MET A 21 0.05 -1.11 -12.54
N ARG A 22 0.83 -0.65 -11.55
CA ARG A 22 0.31 -0.34 -10.22
C ARG A 22 -0.77 0.75 -10.30
N PRO A 23 -1.98 0.51 -9.79
CA PRO A 23 -3.02 1.53 -9.77
C PRO A 23 -2.65 2.70 -8.87
N HIS A 24 -2.97 3.91 -9.33
CA HIS A 24 -2.74 5.16 -8.60
C HIS A 24 -4.02 5.75 -8.01
N THR A 25 -5.18 5.26 -8.43
CA THR A 25 -6.49 5.74 -7.98
C THR A 25 -7.36 4.59 -7.48
N LEU A 26 -8.36 4.90 -6.66
CA LEU A 26 -9.36 3.90 -6.24
C LEU A 26 -10.19 3.37 -7.42
N ALA A 27 -10.35 4.15 -8.48
CA ALA A 27 -11.07 3.72 -9.68
C ALA A 27 -10.32 2.62 -10.45
N ASP A 28 -8.99 2.66 -10.42
CA ASP A 28 -8.13 1.66 -11.06
C ASP A 28 -7.84 0.45 -10.16
N TYR A 29 -8.19 0.55 -8.86
CA TYR A 29 -7.92 -0.50 -7.88
C TYR A 29 -8.92 -1.63 -8.03
N VAL A 30 -8.43 -2.81 -8.35
CA VAL A 30 -9.24 -3.99 -8.66
C VAL A 30 -9.54 -4.81 -7.40
N GLY A 31 -10.75 -5.33 -7.32
CA GLY A 31 -11.22 -6.12 -6.18
C GLY A 31 -11.57 -5.28 -4.96
N GLN A 32 -11.78 -5.94 -3.82
CA GLN A 32 -12.02 -5.33 -2.49
C GLN A 32 -13.22 -4.37 -2.42
N GLN A 33 -14.26 -4.59 -3.22
CA GLN A 33 -15.44 -3.72 -3.29
C GLN A 33 -16.11 -3.51 -1.92
N HIS A 34 -16.03 -4.50 -1.03
CA HIS A 34 -16.56 -4.42 0.33
C HIS A 34 -15.82 -3.38 1.21
N LEU A 35 -14.60 -2.98 0.84
CA LEU A 35 -13.79 -1.97 1.55
C LEU A 35 -13.80 -0.62 0.86
N VAL A 36 -13.64 -0.61 -0.46
CA VAL A 36 -13.39 0.60 -1.25
C VAL A 36 -14.48 0.89 -2.30
N GLY A 37 -15.48 0.03 -2.43
CA GLY A 37 -16.64 0.26 -3.27
C GLY A 37 -17.48 1.45 -2.79
N GLU A 38 -18.45 1.84 -3.59
CA GLU A 38 -19.35 2.94 -3.25
C GLU A 38 -20.07 2.67 -1.92
N GLY A 39 -20.03 3.65 -1.02
CA GLY A 39 -20.65 3.54 0.30
C GLY A 39 -19.90 2.69 1.32
N ALA A 40 -18.80 2.02 0.96
CA ALA A 40 -17.98 1.25 1.88
C ALA A 40 -17.29 2.12 2.94
N VAL A 41 -17.02 1.53 4.10
CA VAL A 41 -16.50 2.29 5.27
C VAL A 41 -15.18 2.98 4.97
N LEU A 42 -14.19 2.25 4.43
CA LEU A 42 -12.88 2.81 4.12
C LEU A 42 -12.99 3.87 3.01
N ARG A 43 -13.85 3.64 2.01
CA ARG A 43 -14.13 4.62 0.95
C ARG A 43 -14.62 5.95 1.52
N LYS A 44 -15.62 5.91 2.41
CA LYS A 44 -16.14 7.12 3.06
C LYS A 44 -15.10 7.89 3.85
N MET A 45 -14.20 7.19 4.54
CA MET A 45 -13.11 7.81 5.29
C MET A 45 -12.10 8.50 4.36
N ILE A 46 -11.76 7.87 3.25
CA ILE A 46 -10.86 8.42 2.23
C ILE A 46 -11.49 9.66 1.60
N ASP A 47 -12.75 9.57 1.17
CA ASP A 47 -13.49 10.68 0.55
C ASP A 47 -13.67 11.87 1.50
N ALA A 48 -13.79 11.61 2.81
CA ALA A 48 -13.82 12.64 3.85
C ALA A 48 -12.43 13.23 4.19
N GLY A 49 -11.35 12.70 3.62
CA GLY A 49 -9.98 13.13 3.91
C GLY A 49 -9.52 12.84 5.35
N ARG A 50 -10.23 11.96 6.05
CA ARG A 50 -9.98 11.64 7.47
C ARG A 50 -9.92 10.13 7.64
N ILE A 51 -8.71 9.63 7.87
CA ILE A 51 -8.48 8.22 8.16
C ILE A 51 -7.94 8.06 9.59
N SER A 52 -8.40 7.03 10.27
CA SER A 52 -7.78 6.51 11.49
C SER A 52 -6.75 5.45 11.14
N SER A 53 -5.90 5.08 12.09
CA SER A 53 -4.97 3.97 11.92
C SER A 53 -5.72 2.66 11.68
N PHE A 54 -5.18 1.82 10.79
CA PHE A 54 -5.78 0.53 10.48
C PHE A 54 -4.74 -0.52 10.08
N ILE A 55 -5.16 -1.77 10.11
CA ILE A 55 -4.36 -2.91 9.67
C ILE A 55 -5.08 -3.58 8.49
N LEU A 56 -4.34 -3.82 7.43
CA LEU A 56 -4.74 -4.57 6.26
C LEU A 56 -4.29 -6.03 6.42
N TRP A 57 -5.24 -6.93 6.58
CA TRP A 57 -4.97 -8.36 6.69
C TRP A 57 -5.50 -9.11 5.48
N GLY A 58 -4.67 -9.93 4.86
CA GLY A 58 -5.06 -10.76 3.71
C GLY A 58 -3.86 -11.42 3.03
N PRO A 59 -4.10 -12.33 2.10
CA PRO A 59 -3.05 -13.08 1.43
C PRO A 59 -2.07 -12.16 0.67
N PRO A 60 -0.91 -12.67 0.26
CA PRO A 60 0.01 -11.89 -0.57
C PRO A 60 -0.63 -11.56 -1.92
N GLY A 61 -0.19 -10.48 -2.55
CA GLY A 61 -0.62 -10.10 -3.90
C GLY A 61 -2.01 -9.43 -4.02
N VAL A 62 -2.79 -9.30 -2.94
CA VAL A 62 -4.14 -8.70 -2.98
C VAL A 62 -4.17 -7.16 -2.98
N GLY A 63 -3.00 -6.52 -3.05
CA GLY A 63 -2.92 -5.05 -3.20
C GLY A 63 -2.84 -4.25 -1.90
N LYS A 64 -2.43 -4.83 -0.75
CA LYS A 64 -2.31 -4.10 0.54
C LYS A 64 -1.46 -2.84 0.43
N THR A 65 -0.25 -2.96 -0.09
CA THR A 65 0.70 -1.84 -0.27
C THR A 65 0.15 -0.79 -1.24
N THR A 66 -0.44 -1.25 -2.34
CA THR A 66 -1.07 -0.38 -3.34
C THR A 66 -2.22 0.43 -2.75
N LEU A 67 -3.09 -0.20 -1.96
CA LEU A 67 -4.19 0.49 -1.28
C LEU A 67 -3.68 1.57 -0.34
N ALA A 68 -2.64 1.27 0.46
CA ALA A 68 -2.05 2.25 1.37
C ALA A 68 -1.48 3.48 0.62
N GLN A 69 -0.82 3.26 -0.52
CA GLN A 69 -0.31 4.34 -1.36
C GLN A 69 -1.44 5.19 -1.98
N ILE A 70 -2.48 4.55 -2.51
CA ILE A 70 -3.65 5.25 -3.06
C ILE A 70 -4.32 6.12 -1.98
N VAL A 71 -4.47 5.59 -0.77
CA VAL A 71 -5.01 6.35 0.37
C VAL A 71 -4.19 7.60 0.63
N ALA A 72 -2.87 7.49 0.74
CA ALA A 72 -1.99 8.62 1.00
C ALA A 72 -2.04 9.68 -0.11
N GLN A 73 -2.04 9.24 -1.36
CA GLN A 73 -2.15 10.12 -2.53
C GLN A 73 -3.49 10.85 -2.57
N THR A 74 -4.59 10.14 -2.29
CA THR A 74 -5.94 10.70 -2.33
C THR A 74 -6.12 11.79 -1.27
N ILE A 75 -5.66 11.56 -0.04
CA ILE A 75 -5.78 12.55 1.05
C ILE A 75 -4.61 13.55 1.09
N LYS A 76 -3.63 13.41 0.16
CA LYS A 76 -2.50 14.33 -0.04
C LYS A 76 -1.63 14.52 1.22
N VAL A 77 -1.28 13.43 1.87
CA VAL A 77 -0.38 13.45 3.03
C VAL A 77 0.94 12.75 2.73
N PRO A 78 2.03 13.11 3.44
CA PRO A 78 3.29 12.39 3.33
C PRO A 78 3.13 10.90 3.64
N PHE A 79 3.85 10.05 2.89
CA PHE A 79 3.82 8.60 3.02
C PHE A 79 5.22 8.08 3.35
N PHE A 80 5.37 7.52 4.54
CA PHE A 80 6.59 6.87 5.00
C PHE A 80 6.41 5.37 4.97
N THR A 81 7.37 4.64 4.47
CA THR A 81 7.35 3.17 4.40
C THR A 81 8.46 2.58 5.25
N LEU A 82 8.12 1.60 6.06
CA LEU A 82 9.06 0.72 6.75
C LEU A 82 8.75 -0.74 6.38
N SER A 83 9.81 -1.49 6.12
CA SER A 83 9.70 -2.95 5.98
C SER A 83 10.08 -3.60 7.29
N ALA A 84 9.18 -4.41 7.85
CA ALA A 84 9.49 -5.11 9.10
C ALA A 84 10.62 -6.15 8.95
N VAL A 85 10.99 -6.50 7.73
CA VAL A 85 12.12 -7.41 7.45
C VAL A 85 13.47 -6.70 7.65
N THR A 86 13.57 -5.43 7.29
CA THR A 86 14.85 -4.68 7.22
C THR A 86 14.95 -3.55 8.22
N SER A 87 13.83 -3.07 8.78
CA SER A 87 13.81 -1.90 9.67
C SER A 87 13.90 -2.28 11.15
N GLY A 88 14.73 -1.55 11.89
CA GLY A 88 14.89 -1.68 13.35
C GLY A 88 14.13 -0.60 14.13
N VAL A 89 14.22 -0.65 15.48
CA VAL A 89 13.64 0.38 16.38
C VAL A 89 14.16 1.76 16.07
N LYS A 90 15.42 1.87 15.62
CA LYS A 90 16.05 3.14 15.25
C LYS A 90 15.34 3.79 14.07
N ASP A 91 15.03 2.99 13.04
CA ASP A 91 14.37 3.48 11.82
C ASP A 91 12.94 3.95 12.14
N VAL A 92 12.22 3.21 13.00
CA VAL A 92 10.90 3.62 13.49
C VAL A 92 10.96 4.99 14.18
N ARG A 93 11.93 5.18 15.09
CA ARG A 93 12.12 6.46 15.79
C ARG A 93 12.47 7.60 14.85
N GLU A 94 13.33 7.36 13.87
CA GLU A 94 13.73 8.37 12.89
C GLU A 94 12.53 8.84 12.06
N VAL A 95 11.68 7.93 11.58
CA VAL A 95 10.46 8.29 10.85
C VAL A 95 9.50 9.09 11.74
N ILE A 96 9.33 8.70 13.01
CA ILE A 96 8.49 9.44 13.96
C ILE A 96 9.03 10.87 14.17
N GLU A 97 10.33 11.05 14.31
CA GLU A 97 10.93 12.39 14.48
C GLU A 97 10.78 13.24 13.21
N ARG A 98 10.94 12.65 12.02
CA ARG A 98 10.64 13.33 10.75
C ARG A 98 9.17 13.74 10.65
N ALA A 99 8.25 12.87 11.08
CA ALA A 99 6.82 13.18 11.11
C ALA A 99 6.49 14.33 12.09
N LYS A 100 7.16 14.40 13.24
CA LYS A 100 7.01 15.51 14.19
C LYS A 100 7.51 16.83 13.62
N SER A 101 8.69 16.85 13.00
CA SER A 101 9.28 18.07 12.45
C SER A 101 8.48 18.64 11.27
N GLY A 102 7.83 17.79 10.49
CA GLY A 102 6.97 18.21 9.37
C GLY A 102 5.62 18.82 9.80
N ARG A 103 5.21 18.69 11.05
CA ARG A 103 3.91 19.15 11.59
C ARG A 103 3.79 20.67 11.82
N PHE A 104 4.89 21.41 11.71
CA PHE A 104 4.89 22.86 12.01
C PHE A 104 3.99 23.71 11.08
N PHE A 105 3.44 23.12 10.01
CA PHE A 105 2.63 23.84 9.02
C PHE A 105 1.17 23.39 8.95
N ASN A 106 0.58 22.93 10.05
CA ASN A 106 -0.85 22.59 10.12
C ASN A 106 -1.32 21.52 9.12
N SER A 107 -0.43 20.63 8.71
CA SER A 107 -0.74 19.54 7.80
C SER A 107 -1.33 18.34 8.54
N ALA A 108 -2.19 17.59 7.86
CA ALA A 108 -2.71 16.31 8.35
C ALA A 108 -1.56 15.35 8.70
N SER A 109 -1.81 14.44 9.66
CA SER A 109 -0.80 13.47 10.10
C SER A 109 -0.33 12.63 8.93
N PRO A 110 0.99 12.48 8.72
CA PRO A 110 1.54 11.63 7.67
C PRO A 110 1.14 10.17 7.92
N ILE A 111 1.07 9.40 6.85
CA ILE A 111 0.89 7.96 6.92
C ILE A 111 2.24 7.29 7.14
N LEU A 112 2.29 6.42 8.14
CA LEU A 112 3.36 5.45 8.32
C LEU A 112 2.85 4.07 7.90
N PHE A 113 3.32 3.59 6.76
CA PHE A 113 3.03 2.25 6.26
C PHE A 113 4.10 1.26 6.73
N ILE A 114 3.66 0.16 7.33
CA ILE A 114 4.54 -0.92 7.77
C ILE A 114 4.10 -2.20 7.06
N ASP A 115 4.95 -2.65 6.14
CA ASP A 115 4.73 -3.92 5.46
C ASP A 115 5.20 -5.08 6.35
N GLU A 116 4.41 -6.16 6.34
CA GLU A 116 4.61 -7.36 7.16
C GLU A 116 4.80 -7.04 8.67
N ILE A 117 3.90 -6.20 9.21
CA ILE A 117 3.98 -5.72 10.60
C ILE A 117 4.10 -6.84 11.64
N HIS A 118 3.64 -8.04 11.32
CA HIS A 118 3.78 -9.23 12.16
C HIS A 118 5.25 -9.63 12.42
N ARG A 119 6.17 -9.22 11.56
CA ARG A 119 7.60 -9.46 11.71
C ARG A 119 8.30 -8.48 12.65
N PHE A 120 7.63 -7.40 13.03
CA PHE A 120 8.14 -6.51 14.06
C PHE A 120 8.10 -7.21 15.42
N SER A 121 9.21 -7.15 16.15
CA SER A 121 9.24 -7.55 17.56
C SER A 121 8.25 -6.73 18.39
N LYS A 122 7.85 -7.23 19.55
CA LYS A 122 6.98 -6.51 20.48
C LYS A 122 7.53 -5.14 20.84
N SER A 123 8.85 -5.02 21.06
CA SER A 123 9.52 -3.75 21.35
C SER A 123 9.44 -2.73 20.18
N GLN A 124 9.50 -3.21 18.94
CA GLN A 124 9.34 -2.36 17.76
C GLN A 124 7.90 -1.86 17.66
N GLN A 125 6.93 -2.76 17.86
CA GLN A 125 5.51 -2.39 17.88
C GLN A 125 5.18 -1.42 19.03
N ASP A 126 5.73 -1.64 20.24
CA ASP A 126 5.58 -0.73 21.37
C ASP A 126 6.10 0.69 21.07
N SER A 127 7.19 0.79 20.31
CA SER A 127 7.76 2.08 19.93
C SER A 127 6.83 2.94 19.04
N LEU A 128 5.84 2.32 18.39
CA LEU A 128 4.83 3.00 17.58
C LEU A 128 3.69 3.60 18.42
N LEU A 129 3.40 3.01 19.61
CA LEU A 129 2.20 3.36 20.39
C LEU A 129 2.08 4.85 20.66
N GLY A 130 3.12 5.48 21.19
CA GLY A 130 3.09 6.90 21.52
C GLY A 130 2.86 7.82 20.32
N ALA A 131 3.34 7.43 19.14
CA ALA A 131 3.16 8.19 17.91
C ALA A 131 1.74 8.03 17.34
N VAL A 132 1.17 6.84 17.43
CA VAL A 132 -0.20 6.54 17.01
C VAL A 132 -1.21 7.21 17.96
N GLU A 133 -1.02 7.06 19.27
CA GLU A 133 -1.90 7.67 20.30
C GLU A 133 -1.97 9.20 20.20
N LYS A 134 -0.83 9.84 20.01
CA LYS A 134 -0.75 11.31 19.87
C LYS A 134 -1.11 11.78 18.45
N GLY A 135 -1.48 10.88 17.56
CA GLY A 135 -1.78 11.18 16.16
C GLY A 135 -0.58 11.82 15.43
N ILE A 136 0.66 11.57 15.84
CA ILE A 136 1.88 12.04 15.14
C ILE A 136 1.96 11.42 13.76
N VAL A 137 1.57 10.16 13.67
CA VAL A 137 1.41 9.43 12.41
C VAL A 137 0.06 8.72 12.40
N THR A 138 -0.49 8.50 11.21
CA THR A 138 -1.56 7.55 10.98
C THR A 138 -0.92 6.24 10.53
N LEU A 139 -1.07 5.18 11.32
CA LEU A 139 -0.48 3.88 11.01
C LEU A 139 -1.34 3.11 10.02
N ILE A 140 -0.73 2.60 8.96
CA ILE A 140 -1.30 1.55 8.11
C ILE A 140 -0.36 0.35 8.20
N GLY A 141 -0.77 -0.69 8.91
CA GLY A 141 -0.05 -1.96 8.96
C GLY A 141 -0.57 -2.91 7.88
N ALA A 142 0.32 -3.65 7.22
CA ALA A 142 -0.05 -4.75 6.34
C ALA A 142 0.48 -6.07 6.90
N THR A 143 -0.30 -7.13 6.79
CA THR A 143 0.09 -8.47 7.25
C THR A 143 -0.60 -9.57 6.47
N THR A 144 0.08 -10.69 6.29
CA THR A 144 -0.49 -11.96 5.81
C THR A 144 -0.94 -12.87 6.95
N GLU A 145 -0.42 -12.64 8.15
CA GLU A 145 -0.71 -13.42 9.35
C GLU A 145 -1.88 -12.84 10.14
N ASN A 146 -2.52 -13.66 10.99
CA ASN A 146 -3.65 -13.20 11.81
C ASN A 146 -3.17 -12.14 12.83
N PRO A 147 -3.61 -10.88 12.68
CA PRO A 147 -3.13 -9.80 13.53
C PRO A 147 -3.51 -9.94 15.01
N SER A 148 -4.52 -10.74 15.33
CA SER A 148 -4.92 -10.99 16.72
C SER A 148 -3.86 -11.74 17.53
N PHE A 149 -2.95 -12.46 16.86
CA PHE A 149 -1.85 -13.19 17.50
C PHE A 149 -0.52 -12.46 17.38
N GLU A 150 -0.33 -11.74 16.28
CA GLU A 150 0.96 -11.19 15.89
C GLU A 150 1.14 -9.71 16.26
N VAL A 151 0.04 -8.96 16.33
CA VAL A 151 0.07 -7.55 16.69
C VAL A 151 -0.24 -7.39 18.18
N ILE A 152 0.55 -6.59 18.89
CA ILE A 152 0.33 -6.35 20.32
C ILE A 152 -1.04 -5.71 20.56
N ARG A 153 -1.74 -6.15 21.61
CA ARG A 153 -3.09 -5.69 21.94
C ARG A 153 -3.22 -4.16 22.04
N PRO A 154 -2.27 -3.43 22.69
CA PRO A 154 -2.35 -1.97 22.76
C PRO A 154 -2.37 -1.30 21.39
N LEU A 155 -1.61 -1.81 20.41
CA LEU A 155 -1.60 -1.28 19.06
C LEU A 155 -2.87 -1.65 18.30
N LEU A 156 -3.29 -2.92 18.41
CA LEU A 156 -4.49 -3.42 17.75
C LEU A 156 -5.76 -2.69 18.21
N SER A 157 -5.87 -2.35 19.51
CA SER A 157 -7.01 -1.60 20.05
C SER A 157 -7.14 -0.15 19.52
N ARG A 158 -6.09 0.38 18.88
CA ARG A 158 -6.05 1.72 18.27
C ARG A 158 -6.16 1.70 16.75
N CYS A 159 -6.29 0.52 16.18
CA CYS A 159 -6.38 0.33 14.74
C CYS A 159 -7.71 -0.33 14.37
N GLN A 160 -8.28 0.09 13.26
CA GLN A 160 -9.34 -0.67 12.62
C GLN A 160 -8.72 -1.86 11.87
N LEU A 161 -9.45 -2.96 11.77
CA LEU A 161 -8.99 -4.13 11.02
C LEU A 161 -9.80 -4.26 9.73
N TYR A 162 -9.11 -4.25 8.61
CA TYR A 162 -9.71 -4.51 7.30
C TYR A 162 -9.17 -5.80 6.71
N VAL A 163 -10.09 -6.69 6.35
CA VAL A 163 -9.75 -7.99 5.76
C VAL A 163 -9.84 -7.88 4.24
N LEU A 164 -8.73 -8.11 3.56
CA LEU A 164 -8.67 -8.19 2.11
C LEU A 164 -8.88 -9.64 1.67
N LYS A 165 -9.75 -9.81 0.68
CA LYS A 165 -10.05 -11.11 0.09
C LYS A 165 -9.10 -11.41 -1.07
N PRO A 166 -8.86 -12.69 -1.39
CA PRO A 166 -8.23 -13.06 -2.65
C PRO A 166 -8.94 -12.39 -3.83
N LEU A 167 -8.19 -12.06 -4.87
CA LEU A 167 -8.78 -11.59 -6.12
C LEU A 167 -9.53 -12.73 -6.80
N GLU A 168 -10.69 -12.42 -7.34
CA GLU A 168 -11.49 -13.39 -8.09
C GLU A 168 -10.88 -13.59 -9.51
N LYS A 169 -11.25 -14.70 -10.15
CA LYS A 169 -10.76 -14.98 -11.50
C LYS A 169 -11.06 -13.85 -12.49
N ALA A 170 -12.24 -13.27 -12.40
CA ALA A 170 -12.63 -12.13 -13.24
C ALA A 170 -11.76 -10.89 -13.00
N ASP A 171 -11.36 -10.63 -11.73
CA ASP A 171 -10.43 -9.55 -11.38
C ASP A 171 -9.07 -9.76 -12.05
N LEU A 172 -8.55 -10.99 -11.97
CA LEU A 172 -7.26 -11.35 -12.56
C LEU A 172 -7.29 -11.29 -14.09
N GLU A 173 -8.36 -11.74 -14.72
CA GLU A 173 -8.57 -11.62 -16.17
C GLU A 173 -8.60 -10.14 -16.61
N GLY A 174 -9.31 -9.30 -15.85
CA GLY A 174 -9.33 -7.86 -16.08
C GLY A 174 -7.96 -7.20 -15.95
N LEU A 175 -7.17 -7.57 -14.94
CA LEU A 175 -5.80 -7.09 -14.76
C LEU A 175 -4.88 -7.52 -15.91
N LEU A 176 -4.98 -8.76 -16.34
CA LEU A 176 -4.21 -9.30 -17.46
C LEU A 176 -4.55 -8.59 -18.76
N HIS A 177 -5.84 -8.40 -19.05
CA HIS A 177 -6.29 -7.67 -20.23
C HIS A 177 -5.80 -6.22 -20.20
N ARG A 178 -5.90 -5.54 -19.06
CA ARG A 178 -5.39 -4.19 -18.88
C ARG A 178 -3.88 -4.11 -19.11
N ALA A 179 -3.11 -5.06 -18.59
CA ALA A 179 -1.67 -5.10 -18.80
C ALA A 179 -1.32 -5.19 -20.29
N ILE A 180 -1.95 -6.07 -21.04
CA ILE A 180 -1.66 -6.27 -22.47
C ILE A 180 -2.09 -5.06 -23.30
N THR A 181 -3.18 -4.39 -22.93
CA THR A 181 -3.73 -3.27 -23.71
C THR A 181 -3.10 -1.91 -23.35
N GLN A 182 -2.60 -1.74 -22.13
CA GLN A 182 -2.12 -0.45 -21.65
C GLN A 182 -0.59 -0.37 -21.47
N ASP A 183 0.07 -1.49 -21.15
CA ASP A 183 1.52 -1.48 -20.99
C ASP A 183 2.22 -1.31 -22.36
N VAL A 184 3.11 -0.31 -22.44
CA VAL A 184 3.78 0.05 -23.69
C VAL A 184 4.62 -1.10 -24.24
N GLU A 185 5.41 -1.75 -23.38
CA GLU A 185 6.29 -2.84 -23.80
C GLU A 185 5.51 -4.08 -24.30
N LEU A 186 4.38 -4.40 -23.64
CA LEU A 186 3.56 -5.54 -24.04
C LEU A 186 2.79 -5.26 -25.35
N ARG A 187 2.34 -4.03 -25.54
CA ARG A 187 1.70 -3.61 -26.79
C ARG A 187 2.65 -3.69 -27.98
N GLU A 188 3.88 -3.25 -27.82
CA GLU A 188 4.89 -3.32 -28.88
C GLU A 188 5.20 -4.76 -29.28
N LYS A 189 5.12 -5.71 -28.34
CA LYS A 189 5.31 -7.15 -28.59
C LYS A 189 4.12 -7.83 -29.25
N ASN A 190 3.00 -7.14 -29.44
CA ASN A 190 1.79 -7.64 -30.11
C ASN A 190 1.28 -8.98 -29.53
N ILE A 191 1.29 -9.10 -28.20
CA ILE A 191 0.93 -10.34 -27.48
C ILE A 191 -0.56 -10.60 -27.63
N LYS A 192 -0.91 -11.81 -28.09
CA LYS A 192 -2.29 -12.31 -28.11
C LYS A 192 -2.46 -13.35 -27.01
N LEU A 193 -3.53 -13.19 -26.22
CA LEU A 193 -3.94 -14.20 -25.25
C LEU A 193 -4.87 -15.20 -25.94
N GLU A 194 -4.42 -16.43 -26.06
CA GLU A 194 -5.24 -17.52 -26.61
C GLU A 194 -5.94 -18.28 -25.46
N GLU A 195 -5.26 -18.49 -24.32
CA GLU A 195 -5.82 -19.13 -23.13
C GLU A 195 -5.36 -18.46 -21.85
N THR A 196 -6.30 -18.07 -20.99
CA THR A 196 -6.01 -17.49 -19.68
C THR A 196 -5.98 -18.53 -18.55
N GLY A 197 -6.60 -19.70 -18.76
CA GLY A 197 -6.83 -20.70 -17.72
C GLY A 197 -5.58 -21.26 -17.04
N ALA A 198 -4.46 -21.36 -17.77
CA ALA A 198 -3.19 -21.84 -17.21
C ALA A 198 -2.49 -20.75 -16.36
N LEU A 199 -2.59 -19.47 -16.77
CA LEU A 199 -1.99 -18.33 -16.08
C LEU A 199 -2.69 -17.98 -14.78
N LEU A 200 -3.96 -18.33 -14.64
CA LEU A 200 -4.82 -17.96 -13.51
C LEU A 200 -5.03 -19.09 -12.48
N ARG A 201 -4.27 -20.19 -12.58
CA ARG A 201 -4.37 -21.35 -11.68
C ARG A 201 -3.48 -21.26 -10.42
N TYR A 202 -2.75 -20.17 -10.21
CA TYR A 202 -1.83 -20.01 -9.09
C TYR A 202 -2.27 -18.91 -8.14
#